data_44d12803585e14fe6b281c52055639cf
#
_entry.id   44d12803585e14fe6b281c52055639cf
#
_cell.length_a   1.000
_cell.length_b   1.000
_cell.length_c   1.000
_cell.angle_alpha   90.00
_cell.angle_beta   90.00
_cell.angle_gamma   90.00
#
_symmetry.space_group_name_H-M   'P 1'
#
loop_
_entity.id
_entity.type
_entity.pdbx_description
1 polymer ?
#
loop_
_entity_poly.entity_id
_entity_poly.type
_entity_poly.pdbx_seq_one_letter_code
_entity_poly.pdbx_strand_id
1 'polypeptide(L)'
;VTEFQDGILPWSYKNPVALVFDEYDAGRPDVMFVIQRILESEGKLTLLDQSRVIKPHKFFRLFATANTVGLGDTSGLYHGTQQINQGQMDRWNIVSTLNYLSNEQEINIILSKVKKLNNKDSKDIVKCMVATADLSRSGFINGDISTVMSPRTVLTWAENYLLFNDIEYSFKLSFLNRCDEMERSILQEYFQRSFGIDITDAKVANVKE
;
A
#
# COMPACT_ATOMS: atom_id res chain seq x y z
N VAL A 1 -42.58 0.74 6.61
CA VAL A 1 -42.26 -0.53 5.95
C VAL A 1 -40.77 -0.48 5.63
N THR A 2 -39.99 -1.41 6.20
CA THR A 2 -38.55 -1.52 5.91
C THR A 2 -38.38 -2.26 4.59
N GLU A 3 -37.79 -1.64 3.60
CA GLU A 3 -37.50 -2.25 2.31
C GLU A 3 -36.03 -2.75 2.30
N PHE A 4 -35.85 -3.98 1.84
CA PHE A 4 -34.51 -4.56 1.71
C PHE A 4 -33.82 -4.04 0.44
N GLN A 5 -32.64 -3.49 0.58
CA GLN A 5 -31.78 -3.11 -0.53
C GLN A 5 -30.54 -4.00 -0.59
N ASP A 6 -30.24 -4.57 -1.76
CA ASP A 6 -29.00 -5.35 -1.96
C ASP A 6 -27.77 -4.47 -1.67
N GLY A 7 -26.90 -4.97 -0.81
CA GLY A 7 -25.55 -4.40 -0.65
C GLY A 7 -24.65 -4.68 -1.86
N ILE A 8 -23.42 -4.17 -1.83
CA ILE A 8 -22.48 -4.27 -2.95
C ILE A 8 -22.15 -5.73 -3.32
N LEU A 9 -22.00 -6.62 -2.36
CA LEU A 9 -21.67 -8.02 -2.60
C LEU A 9 -22.81 -8.77 -3.31
N PRO A 10 -24.08 -8.80 -2.83
CA PRO A 10 -25.18 -9.42 -3.55
C PRO A 10 -25.41 -8.83 -4.94
N TRP A 11 -25.25 -7.52 -5.07
CA TRP A 11 -25.38 -6.85 -6.36
C TRP A 11 -24.27 -7.30 -7.33
N SER A 12 -23.01 -7.24 -6.91
CA SER A 12 -21.87 -7.65 -7.74
C SER A 12 -21.97 -9.10 -8.16
N TYR A 13 -22.38 -9.98 -7.24
CA TYR A 13 -22.47 -11.42 -7.48
C TYR A 13 -23.47 -11.78 -8.58
N LYS A 14 -24.50 -10.96 -8.76
CA LYS A 14 -25.53 -11.13 -9.82
C LYS A 14 -25.16 -10.50 -11.16
N ASN A 15 -24.10 -9.70 -11.22
CA ASN A 15 -23.75 -8.89 -12.38
C ASN A 15 -22.41 -9.29 -13.00
N PRO A 16 -22.16 -8.97 -14.29
CA PRO A 16 -20.91 -9.27 -14.99
C PRO A 16 -19.80 -8.27 -14.62
N VAL A 17 -19.40 -8.29 -13.36
CA VAL A 17 -18.42 -7.35 -12.80
C VAL A 17 -17.29 -8.08 -12.08
N ALA A 18 -16.19 -7.39 -11.87
CA ALA A 18 -15.14 -7.79 -10.93
C ALA A 18 -15.38 -7.08 -9.59
N LEU A 19 -15.39 -7.83 -8.50
CA LEU A 19 -15.40 -7.31 -7.14
C LEU A 19 -14.01 -7.50 -6.53
N VAL A 20 -13.46 -6.46 -5.92
CA VAL A 20 -12.17 -6.50 -5.24
C VAL A 20 -12.39 -6.27 -3.75
N PHE A 21 -11.95 -7.20 -2.92
CA PHE A 21 -11.80 -6.99 -1.48
C PHE A 21 -10.41 -6.46 -1.22
N ASP A 22 -10.32 -5.19 -0.88
CA ASP A 22 -9.06 -4.58 -0.47
C ASP A 22 -8.80 -4.90 1.00
N GLU A 23 -7.53 -5.18 1.35
CA GLU A 23 -7.10 -5.55 2.71
C GLU A 23 -7.90 -6.75 3.28
N TYR A 24 -8.02 -7.82 2.50
CA TYR A 24 -8.79 -9.01 2.87
C TYR A 24 -8.35 -9.63 4.22
N ASP A 25 -7.07 -9.56 4.54
CA ASP A 25 -6.46 -10.03 5.78
C ASP A 25 -6.72 -9.12 7.00
N ALA A 26 -7.22 -7.90 6.80
CA ALA A 26 -7.70 -7.04 7.87
C ALA A 26 -9.19 -7.24 8.19
N GLY A 27 -9.88 -8.08 7.42
CA GLY A 27 -11.30 -8.36 7.60
C GLY A 27 -11.59 -9.17 8.87
N ARG A 28 -12.75 -8.92 9.49
CA ARG A 28 -13.19 -9.71 10.66
C ARG A 28 -13.46 -11.16 10.25
N PRO A 29 -12.91 -12.15 10.97
CA PRO A 29 -13.03 -13.57 10.60
C PRO A 29 -14.47 -14.06 10.44
N ASP A 30 -15.40 -13.58 11.27
CA ASP A 30 -16.82 -13.94 11.20
C ASP A 30 -17.48 -13.48 9.89
N VAL A 31 -17.12 -12.29 9.38
CA VAL A 31 -17.58 -11.78 8.08
C VAL A 31 -16.94 -12.55 6.93
N MET A 32 -15.67 -12.93 7.08
CA MET A 32 -14.94 -13.65 6.04
C MET A 32 -15.49 -15.05 5.76
N PHE A 33 -16.23 -15.68 6.69
CA PHE A 33 -16.92 -16.95 6.42
C PHE A 33 -17.98 -16.87 5.32
N VAL A 34 -18.63 -15.72 5.15
CA VAL A 34 -19.58 -15.49 4.04
C VAL A 34 -18.84 -15.53 2.70
N ILE A 35 -17.66 -14.92 2.66
CA ILE A 35 -16.80 -14.88 1.46
C ILE A 35 -16.28 -16.27 1.11
N GLN A 36 -15.92 -17.06 2.11
CA GLN A 36 -15.49 -18.45 1.92
C GLN A 36 -16.51 -19.25 1.10
N ARG A 37 -17.81 -19.06 1.36
CA ARG A 37 -18.88 -19.79 0.65
C ARG A 37 -18.98 -19.40 -0.82
N ILE A 38 -18.70 -18.15 -1.16
CA ILE A 38 -18.77 -17.69 -2.57
C ILE A 38 -17.51 -18.03 -3.38
N LEU A 39 -16.42 -18.42 -2.71
CA LEU A 39 -15.18 -18.86 -3.35
C LEU A 39 -15.21 -20.32 -3.81
N GLU A 40 -16.19 -21.11 -3.37
CA GLU A 40 -16.33 -22.49 -3.79
C GLU A 40 -16.75 -22.60 -5.27
N SER A 41 -16.40 -23.69 -5.93
CA SER A 41 -16.67 -23.92 -7.37
C SER A 41 -18.16 -23.82 -7.72
N GLU A 42 -19.03 -24.24 -6.82
CA GLU A 42 -20.49 -24.05 -6.90
C GLU A 42 -20.98 -23.03 -5.86
N GLY A 43 -20.20 -22.00 -5.65
CA GLY A 43 -20.47 -21.00 -4.64
C GLY A 43 -21.86 -20.39 -4.76
N LYS A 44 -22.52 -20.21 -3.63
CA LYS A 44 -23.85 -19.61 -3.54
C LYS A 44 -23.87 -18.62 -2.41
N LEU A 45 -24.46 -17.47 -2.64
CA LEU A 45 -24.68 -16.46 -1.60
C LEU A 45 -26.10 -16.62 -1.06
N THR A 46 -26.22 -16.91 0.24
CA THR A 46 -27.51 -17.02 0.92
C THR A 46 -27.80 -15.72 1.64
N LEU A 47 -28.93 -15.10 1.30
CA LEU A 47 -29.49 -13.94 1.99
C LEU A 47 -30.53 -14.43 2.98
N LEU A 48 -30.14 -14.57 4.25
CA LEU A 48 -31.00 -15.16 5.29
C LEU A 48 -32.28 -14.35 5.51
N ASP A 49 -32.17 -13.03 5.56
CA ASP A 49 -33.32 -12.12 5.77
C ASP A 49 -34.35 -12.19 4.67
N GLN A 50 -33.97 -12.69 3.48
CA GLN A 50 -34.88 -12.86 2.33
C GLN A 50 -35.18 -14.33 2.03
N SER A 51 -34.62 -15.27 2.79
CA SER A 51 -34.69 -16.70 2.48
C SER A 51 -34.35 -17.02 1.02
N ARG A 52 -33.39 -16.30 0.47
CA ARG A 52 -33.02 -16.36 -0.95
C ARG A 52 -31.58 -16.79 -1.15
N VAL A 53 -31.36 -17.67 -2.14
CA VAL A 53 -30.05 -18.12 -2.57
C VAL A 53 -29.73 -17.50 -3.93
N ILE A 54 -28.59 -16.83 -4.03
CA ILE A 54 -28.11 -16.19 -5.26
C ILE A 54 -26.97 -17.03 -5.83
N LYS A 55 -27.02 -17.27 -7.14
CA LYS A 55 -25.92 -17.87 -7.90
C LYS A 55 -25.08 -16.76 -8.56
N PRO A 56 -23.78 -16.99 -8.77
CA PRO A 56 -22.93 -16.01 -9.42
C PRO A 56 -23.31 -15.83 -10.89
N HIS A 57 -23.18 -14.61 -11.38
CA HIS A 57 -23.20 -14.38 -12.81
C HIS A 57 -21.98 -15.06 -13.46
N LYS A 58 -22.11 -15.63 -14.66
CA LYS A 58 -21.04 -16.38 -15.33
C LYS A 58 -19.74 -15.60 -15.55
N PHE A 59 -19.84 -14.28 -15.63
CA PHE A 59 -18.70 -13.36 -15.77
C PHE A 59 -18.33 -12.64 -14.47
N PHE A 60 -18.95 -12.98 -13.36
CA PHE A 60 -18.49 -12.46 -12.06
C PHE A 60 -17.07 -12.96 -11.76
N ARG A 61 -16.22 -12.07 -11.26
CA ARG A 61 -14.88 -12.42 -10.79
C ARG A 61 -14.65 -11.75 -9.45
N LEU A 62 -13.97 -12.50 -8.56
CA LEU A 62 -13.60 -12.02 -7.24
C LEU A 62 -12.09 -11.93 -7.13
N PHE A 63 -11.62 -10.80 -6.63
CA PHE A 63 -10.21 -10.54 -6.33
C PHE A 63 -10.09 -10.08 -4.89
N ALA A 64 -8.90 -10.27 -4.30
CA ALA A 64 -8.57 -9.70 -3.01
C ALA A 64 -7.12 -9.21 -3.01
N THR A 65 -6.85 -8.18 -2.21
CA THR A 65 -5.50 -7.79 -1.84
C THR A 65 -5.27 -8.13 -0.38
N ALA A 66 -4.02 -8.45 -0.02
CA ALA A 66 -3.61 -8.72 1.34
C ALA A 66 -2.16 -8.27 1.54
N ASN A 67 -1.84 -7.80 2.74
CA ASN A 67 -0.50 -7.37 3.07
C ASN A 67 0.37 -8.52 3.60
N THR A 68 -0.25 -9.52 4.23
CA THR A 68 0.45 -10.63 4.91
C THR A 68 0.23 -12.00 4.27
N VAL A 69 -0.44 -12.05 3.11
CA VAL A 69 -0.87 -13.30 2.45
C VAL A 69 -1.69 -14.19 3.40
N GLY A 70 -2.33 -13.60 4.40
CA GLY A 70 -3.13 -14.32 5.39
C GLY A 70 -2.33 -15.04 6.48
N LEU A 71 -1.03 -14.82 6.58
CA LEU A 71 -0.17 -15.41 7.62
C LEU A 71 -0.17 -14.61 8.92
N GLY A 72 -0.81 -13.44 8.94
CA GLY A 72 -0.74 -12.48 10.03
C GLY A 72 0.57 -11.67 10.00
N ASP A 73 0.61 -10.62 10.82
CA ASP A 73 1.76 -9.73 10.87
C ASP A 73 2.88 -10.31 11.74
N THR A 74 3.97 -10.73 11.11
CA THR A 74 5.21 -11.15 11.78
C THR A 74 6.27 -10.05 11.82
N SER A 75 6.05 -8.98 11.06
CA SER A 75 7.02 -7.89 10.88
C SER A 75 6.76 -6.67 11.75
N GLY A 76 5.57 -6.56 12.35
CA GLY A 76 5.12 -5.36 13.06
C GLY A 76 4.68 -4.19 12.16
N LEU A 77 4.71 -4.35 10.82
CA LEU A 77 4.33 -3.32 9.87
C LEU A 77 2.81 -3.24 9.61
N TYR A 78 2.12 -4.36 9.79
CA TYR A 78 0.73 -4.53 9.38
C TYR A 78 -0.17 -4.86 10.56
N HIS A 79 -0.06 -4.07 11.64
CA HIS A 79 -0.92 -4.22 12.81
C HIS A 79 -2.40 -4.21 12.42
N GLY A 80 -3.16 -5.16 12.97
CA GLY A 80 -4.58 -5.32 12.68
C GLY A 80 -4.89 -6.35 11.59
N THR A 81 -3.89 -6.88 10.87
CA THR A 81 -4.11 -8.04 10.01
C THR A 81 -4.35 -9.29 10.85
N GLN A 82 -5.25 -10.14 10.36
CA GLN A 82 -5.63 -11.38 11.02
C GLN A 82 -4.98 -12.57 10.31
N GLN A 83 -4.69 -13.62 11.07
CA GLN A 83 -4.32 -14.89 10.46
C GLN A 83 -5.55 -15.50 9.81
N ILE A 84 -5.48 -15.73 8.50
CA ILE A 84 -6.56 -16.35 7.73
C ILE A 84 -6.48 -17.86 7.90
N ASN A 85 -7.62 -18.50 8.11
CA ASN A 85 -7.72 -19.95 8.19
C ASN A 85 -7.24 -20.61 6.88
N GLN A 86 -6.44 -21.68 6.99
CA GLN A 86 -5.91 -22.42 5.85
C GLN A 86 -7.00 -22.85 4.85
N GLY A 87 -8.15 -23.30 5.36
CA GLY A 87 -9.28 -23.65 4.50
C GLY A 87 -9.88 -22.50 3.70
N GLN A 88 -9.72 -21.25 4.17
CA GLN A 88 -10.10 -20.06 3.39
C GLN A 88 -9.05 -19.76 2.32
N MET A 89 -7.78 -19.92 2.64
CA MET A 89 -6.69 -19.71 1.68
C MET A 89 -6.75 -20.71 0.53
N ASP A 90 -7.04 -21.98 0.80
CA ASP A 90 -7.14 -23.04 -0.21
C ASP A 90 -8.23 -22.81 -1.26
N ARG A 91 -9.19 -21.92 -0.98
CA ARG A 91 -10.26 -21.59 -1.93
C ARG A 91 -9.88 -20.53 -2.95
N TRP A 92 -8.78 -19.82 -2.74
CA TRP A 92 -8.24 -18.92 -3.74
C TRP A 92 -7.48 -19.69 -4.80
N ASN A 93 -8.01 -19.73 -6.03
CA ASN A 93 -7.43 -20.52 -7.12
C ASN A 93 -6.06 -19.99 -7.57
N ILE A 94 -5.82 -18.68 -7.42
CA ILE A 94 -4.58 -18.02 -7.83
C ILE A 94 -4.16 -17.09 -6.69
N VAL A 95 -2.96 -17.31 -6.19
CA VAL A 95 -2.29 -16.43 -5.24
C VAL A 95 -0.99 -15.95 -5.88
N SER A 96 -0.83 -14.65 -6.01
CA SER A 96 0.37 -14.02 -6.58
C SER A 96 0.92 -13.01 -5.60
N THR A 97 2.23 -13.03 -5.42
CA THR A 97 2.94 -12.03 -4.63
C THR A 97 3.42 -10.92 -5.53
N LEU A 98 3.23 -9.67 -5.07
CA LEU A 98 3.76 -8.48 -5.71
C LEU A 98 4.92 -7.95 -4.87
N ASN A 99 5.99 -7.61 -5.54
CA ASN A 99 7.16 -6.99 -4.93
C ASN A 99 7.29 -5.53 -5.37
N TYR A 100 8.27 -4.81 -4.82
CA TYR A 100 8.58 -3.47 -5.28
C TYR A 100 8.92 -3.47 -6.77
N LEU A 101 8.59 -2.37 -7.43
CA LEU A 101 8.95 -2.13 -8.82
C LEU A 101 10.46 -1.95 -8.96
N SER A 102 10.99 -2.10 -10.16
CA SER A 102 12.37 -1.66 -10.43
C SER A 102 12.48 -0.14 -10.29
N ASN A 103 13.68 0.35 -9.92
CA ASN A 103 13.92 1.77 -9.73
C ASN A 103 13.53 2.58 -10.96
N GLU A 104 13.79 2.07 -12.17
CA GLU A 104 13.41 2.73 -13.41
C GLU A 104 11.90 2.86 -13.58
N GLN A 105 11.15 1.81 -13.26
CA GLN A 105 9.69 1.84 -13.30
C GLN A 105 9.12 2.81 -12.28
N GLU A 106 9.66 2.83 -11.07
CA GLU A 106 9.22 3.74 -10.00
C GLU A 106 9.51 5.20 -10.38
N ILE A 107 10.69 5.51 -10.90
CA ILE A 107 11.05 6.83 -11.43
C ILE A 107 10.04 7.27 -12.51
N ASN A 108 9.74 6.41 -13.47
CA ASN A 108 8.80 6.72 -14.54
C ASN A 108 7.38 6.99 -14.01
N ILE A 109 6.92 6.26 -13.00
CA ILE A 109 5.64 6.51 -12.35
C ILE A 109 5.62 7.88 -11.68
N ILE A 110 6.65 8.22 -10.90
CA ILE A 110 6.75 9.52 -10.23
C ILE A 110 6.74 10.65 -11.25
N LEU A 111 7.55 10.57 -12.30
CA LEU A 111 7.61 11.58 -13.35
C LEU A 111 6.31 11.72 -14.13
N SER A 112 5.55 10.63 -14.29
CA SER A 112 4.24 10.65 -14.94
C SER A 112 3.17 11.31 -14.08
N LYS A 113 3.23 11.10 -12.76
CA LYS A 113 2.28 11.64 -11.78
C LYS A 113 2.61 13.10 -11.45
N VAL A 114 3.87 13.40 -11.23
CA VAL A 114 4.38 14.72 -10.85
C VAL A 114 5.02 15.39 -12.07
N LYS A 115 4.20 15.77 -13.05
CA LYS A 115 4.65 16.25 -14.36
C LYS A 115 5.64 17.42 -14.33
N LYS A 116 5.55 18.27 -13.29
CA LYS A 116 6.49 19.40 -13.10
C LYS A 116 7.94 18.95 -12.87
N LEU A 117 8.18 17.74 -12.40
CA LEU A 117 9.51 17.16 -12.23
C LEU A 117 10.02 16.42 -13.49
N ASN A 118 9.22 16.36 -14.55
CA ASN A 118 9.62 15.70 -15.79
C ASN A 118 10.44 16.62 -16.69
N ASN A 119 11.50 17.20 -16.16
CA ASN A 119 12.52 17.98 -16.86
C ASN A 119 13.91 17.40 -16.56
N LYS A 120 14.93 17.83 -17.29
CA LYS A 120 16.27 17.25 -17.22
C LYS A 120 16.87 17.33 -15.82
N ASP A 121 16.75 18.49 -15.16
CA ASP A 121 17.40 18.74 -13.87
C ASP A 121 16.67 18.01 -12.71
N SER A 122 15.35 17.98 -12.75
CA SER A 122 14.54 17.32 -11.72
C SER A 122 14.52 15.80 -11.81
N LYS A 123 14.82 15.22 -12.99
CA LYS A 123 14.92 13.76 -13.13
C LYS A 123 15.98 13.14 -12.23
N ASP A 124 17.11 13.81 -12.06
CA ASP A 124 18.19 13.32 -11.20
C ASP A 124 17.79 13.39 -9.72
N ILE A 125 17.02 14.41 -9.33
CA ILE A 125 16.43 14.49 -7.99
C ILE A 125 15.51 13.31 -7.73
N VAL A 126 14.62 12.98 -8.68
CA VAL A 126 13.72 11.81 -8.55
C VAL A 126 14.49 10.49 -8.47
N LYS A 127 15.58 10.35 -9.22
CA LYS A 127 16.48 9.17 -9.10
C LYS A 127 17.05 9.04 -7.70
N CYS A 128 17.54 10.16 -7.12
CA CYS A 128 18.04 10.15 -5.74
C CYS A 128 16.94 9.83 -4.72
N MET A 129 15.72 10.33 -4.90
CA MET A 129 14.58 9.97 -4.05
C MET A 129 14.30 8.46 -4.07
N VAL A 130 14.26 7.85 -5.27
CA VAL A 130 14.05 6.41 -5.42
C VAL A 130 15.22 5.61 -4.85
N ALA A 131 16.46 6.07 -5.04
CA ALA A 131 17.64 5.43 -4.45
C ALA A 131 17.60 5.44 -2.92
N THR A 132 17.18 6.55 -2.30
CA THR A 132 16.97 6.63 -0.84
C THR A 132 15.91 5.64 -0.37
N ALA A 133 14.81 5.51 -1.12
CA ALA A 133 13.77 4.54 -0.82
C ALA A 133 14.27 3.09 -0.92
N ASP A 134 15.09 2.79 -1.91
CA ASP A 134 15.69 1.47 -2.11
C ASP A 134 16.65 1.10 -0.97
N LEU A 135 17.46 2.05 -0.51
CA LEU A 135 18.29 1.89 0.68
C LEU A 135 17.44 1.62 1.93
N SER A 136 16.32 2.34 2.12
CA SER A 136 15.42 2.09 3.26
C SER A 136 14.79 0.71 3.21
N ARG A 137 14.42 0.22 2.03
CA ARG A 137 13.89 -1.14 1.83
C ARG A 137 14.93 -2.20 2.14
N SER A 138 16.16 -1.98 1.72
CA SER A 138 17.28 -2.86 2.02
C SER A 138 17.60 -2.88 3.51
N GLY A 139 17.63 -1.72 4.16
CA GLY A 139 17.84 -1.61 5.60
C GLY A 139 16.74 -2.29 6.41
N PHE A 140 15.48 -2.20 5.95
CA PHE A 140 14.38 -2.92 6.56
C PHE A 140 14.54 -4.46 6.44
N ILE A 141 14.90 -4.96 5.27
CA ILE A 141 15.14 -6.40 5.04
C ILE A 141 16.29 -6.90 5.92
N ASN A 142 17.32 -6.09 6.12
CA ASN A 142 18.47 -6.42 6.95
C ASN A 142 18.18 -6.28 8.47
N GLY A 143 17.08 -5.67 8.84
CA GLY A 143 16.73 -5.41 10.25
C GLY A 143 17.41 -4.18 10.85
N ASP A 144 17.98 -3.30 10.03
CA ASP A 144 18.64 -2.06 10.47
C ASP A 144 17.62 -0.99 10.88
N ILE A 145 16.42 -1.02 10.27
CA ILE A 145 15.31 -0.12 10.53
C ILE A 145 13.98 -0.88 10.51
N SER A 146 12.99 -0.39 11.24
CA SER A 146 11.64 -0.96 11.32
C SER A 146 10.65 -0.30 10.35
N THR A 147 11.00 0.85 9.80
CA THR A 147 10.13 1.63 8.91
C THR A 147 10.65 1.57 7.48
N VAL A 148 9.75 1.40 6.52
CA VAL A 148 10.11 1.28 5.10
C VAL A 148 9.43 2.36 4.25
N MET A 149 10.17 2.89 3.27
CA MET A 149 9.64 3.87 2.33
C MET A 149 8.92 3.17 1.15
N SER A 150 7.60 3.28 1.11
CA SER A 150 6.79 2.79 0.00
C SER A 150 6.87 3.70 -1.23
N PRO A 151 6.51 3.23 -2.43
CA PRO A 151 6.39 4.09 -3.62
C PRO A 151 5.43 5.27 -3.42
N ARG A 152 4.36 5.09 -2.62
CA ARG A 152 3.44 6.17 -2.23
C ARG A 152 4.16 7.26 -1.44
N THR A 153 5.05 6.87 -0.53
CA THR A 153 5.84 7.82 0.26
C THR A 153 6.79 8.62 -0.63
N VAL A 154 7.44 7.98 -1.61
CA VAL A 154 8.30 8.69 -2.57
C VAL A 154 7.51 9.68 -3.41
N LEU A 155 6.30 9.31 -3.85
CA LEU A 155 5.41 10.21 -4.57
C LEU A 155 5.03 11.43 -3.73
N THR A 156 4.63 11.21 -2.48
CA THR A 156 4.33 12.29 -1.53
C THR A 156 5.54 13.19 -1.29
N TRP A 157 6.73 12.61 -1.19
CA TRP A 157 7.97 13.39 -1.08
C TRP A 157 8.22 14.26 -2.30
N ALA A 158 8.02 13.73 -3.50
CA ALA A 158 8.14 14.48 -4.75
C ALA A 158 7.14 15.65 -4.84
N GLU A 159 5.89 15.44 -4.39
CA GLU A 159 4.87 16.47 -4.31
C GLU A 159 5.24 17.55 -3.28
N ASN A 160 5.70 17.16 -2.10
CA ASN A 160 6.14 18.08 -1.05
C ASN A 160 7.39 18.86 -1.48
N TYR A 161 8.30 18.25 -2.24
CA TYR A 161 9.44 18.96 -2.82
C TYR A 161 9.01 20.10 -3.75
N LEU A 162 7.99 19.89 -4.57
CA LEU A 162 7.44 20.98 -5.38
C LEU A 162 6.76 22.08 -4.57
N LEU A 163 6.21 21.73 -3.42
CA LEU A 163 5.53 22.68 -2.56
C LEU A 163 6.52 23.57 -1.77
N PHE A 164 7.54 22.96 -1.19
CA PHE A 164 8.48 23.63 -0.30
C PHE A 164 9.78 24.08 -0.99
N ASN A 165 10.07 23.54 -2.16
CA ASN A 165 11.31 23.76 -2.92
C ASN A 165 12.59 23.49 -2.08
N ASP A 166 12.50 22.58 -1.15
CA ASP A 166 13.54 22.14 -0.24
C ASP A 166 13.50 20.62 -0.11
N ILE A 167 14.56 19.95 -0.56
CA ILE A 167 14.62 18.49 -0.62
C ILE A 167 14.75 17.85 0.76
N GLU A 168 15.49 18.47 1.66
CA GLU A 168 15.72 17.99 3.03
C GLU A 168 14.43 18.15 3.85
N TYR A 169 13.84 19.34 3.79
CA TYR A 169 12.62 19.65 4.53
C TYR A 169 11.45 18.77 4.07
N SER A 170 11.29 18.60 2.77
CA SER A 170 10.27 17.71 2.22
C SER A 170 10.50 16.24 2.59
N PHE A 171 11.75 15.75 2.67
CA PHE A 171 12.08 14.42 3.16
C PHE A 171 11.69 14.26 4.64
N LYS A 172 12.06 15.22 5.49
CA LYS A 172 11.68 15.21 6.91
C LYS A 172 10.16 15.10 7.08
N LEU A 173 9.39 15.93 6.38
CA LEU A 173 7.93 15.94 6.47
C LEU A 173 7.28 14.68 5.89
N SER A 174 7.82 14.14 4.81
CA SER A 174 7.25 12.99 4.11
C SER A 174 7.56 11.66 4.79
N PHE A 175 8.72 11.53 5.42
CA PHE A 175 9.19 10.26 5.94
C PHE A 175 9.87 10.33 7.30
N LEU A 176 10.95 11.09 7.46
CA LEU A 176 11.82 11.02 8.64
C LEU A 176 11.09 11.27 9.97
N ASN A 177 10.14 12.21 9.98
CA ASN A 177 9.37 12.53 11.20
C ASN A 177 8.45 11.41 11.67
N ARG A 178 8.15 10.43 10.82
CA ARG A 178 7.32 9.25 11.16
C ARG A 178 8.14 8.07 11.68
N CYS A 179 9.46 8.15 11.55
CA CYS A 179 10.36 7.08 11.93
C CYS A 179 10.77 7.20 13.39
N ASP A 180 11.11 6.07 14.00
CA ASP A 180 11.66 6.03 15.33
C ASP A 180 12.91 6.92 15.43
N GLU A 181 13.07 7.59 16.56
CA GLU A 181 14.18 8.53 16.76
C GLU A 181 15.55 7.86 16.65
N MET A 182 15.65 6.60 17.09
CA MET A 182 16.88 5.82 17.00
C MET A 182 17.28 5.47 15.55
N GLU A 183 16.31 5.38 14.66
CA GLU A 183 16.53 5.03 13.24
C GLU A 183 16.83 6.24 12.36
N ARG A 184 16.56 7.46 12.86
CA ARG A 184 16.70 8.69 12.06
C ARG A 184 18.12 8.92 11.55
N SER A 185 19.14 8.58 12.34
CA SER A 185 20.52 8.71 11.93
C SER A 185 20.86 7.82 10.72
N ILE A 186 20.35 6.59 10.71
CA ILE A 186 20.55 5.65 9.60
C ILE A 186 19.83 6.17 8.34
N LEU A 187 18.62 6.68 8.49
CA LEU A 187 17.84 7.23 7.40
C LEU A 187 18.44 8.53 6.83
N GLN A 188 19.07 9.35 7.68
CA GLN A 188 19.83 10.52 7.26
C GLN A 188 21.08 10.11 6.46
N GLU A 189 21.75 9.03 6.86
CA GLU A 189 22.87 8.46 6.11
C GLU A 189 22.42 7.95 4.73
N TYR A 190 21.25 7.28 4.62
CA TYR A 190 20.72 6.86 3.33
C TYR A 190 20.40 8.04 2.41
N PHE A 191 19.87 9.12 2.98
CA PHE A 191 19.65 10.36 2.24
C PHE A 191 20.99 10.96 1.77
N GLN A 192 21.98 11.08 2.66
CA GLN A 192 23.30 11.60 2.33
C GLN A 192 23.97 10.79 1.21
N ARG A 193 23.90 9.46 1.28
CA ARG A 193 24.46 8.58 0.21
C ARG A 193 23.82 8.84 -1.15
N SER A 194 22.52 9.16 -1.18
CA SER A 194 21.79 9.36 -2.42
C SER A 194 21.94 10.77 -2.99
N PHE A 195 21.96 11.78 -2.13
CA PHE A 195 21.97 13.20 -2.53
C PHE A 195 23.32 13.87 -2.40
N GLY A 196 24.26 13.30 -1.64
CA GLY A 196 25.58 13.88 -1.39
C GLY A 196 25.57 15.09 -0.45
N ILE A 197 24.45 15.32 0.26
CA ILE A 197 24.27 16.42 1.21
C ILE A 197 23.81 15.89 2.57
N ASP A 198 24.26 16.53 3.65
CA ASP A 198 23.84 16.20 5.00
C ASP A 198 22.50 16.87 5.32
N ILE A 199 21.65 16.16 6.05
CA ILE A 199 20.42 16.74 6.57
C ILE A 199 20.80 17.61 7.78
N THR A 200 20.64 18.93 7.64
CA THR A 200 20.86 19.87 8.74
C THR A 200 19.63 19.93 9.65
N ASP A 201 19.82 20.00 10.97
CA ASP A 201 18.77 20.31 11.91
C ASP A 201 18.16 21.66 11.57
N ALA A 202 16.86 21.70 11.40
CA ALA A 202 16.12 22.75 10.74
C ALA A 202 16.58 24.17 11.12
N LYS A 203 17.06 24.92 10.14
CA LYS A 203 16.84 26.36 10.15
C LYS A 203 15.32 26.55 10.08
N VAL A 204 14.75 27.06 11.17
CA VAL A 204 13.38 27.58 11.17
C VAL A 204 13.29 28.50 9.97
N ALA A 205 12.48 28.15 8.98
CA ALA A 205 12.26 29.01 7.83
C ALA A 205 11.78 30.36 8.39
N ASN A 206 12.56 31.39 8.21
CA ASN A 206 12.09 32.74 8.45
C ASN A 206 10.94 32.96 7.48
N VAL A 207 9.72 32.84 7.97
CA VAL A 207 8.54 33.32 7.28
C VAL A 207 8.77 34.83 7.14
N LYS A 208 9.18 35.27 5.97
CA LYS A 208 9.14 36.70 5.64
C LYS A 208 7.67 37.05 5.57
N GLU A 209 7.27 37.92 6.50
CA GLU A 209 6.01 38.65 6.49
C GLU A 209 5.74 39.38 5.14
#